data_0099a263458cf99cdfd9790d5ba2a3ae
#
_entry.id   0099a263458cf99cdfd9790d5ba2a3ae
#
_cell.length_a   1.000
_cell.length_b   1.000
_cell.length_c   1.000
_cell.angle_alpha   90.00
_cell.angle_beta   90.00
_cell.angle_gamma   90.00
#
_symmetry.space_group_name_H-M   'P 1'
#
loop_
_entity.id
_entity.type
_entity.pdbx_description
1 polymer ?
#
loop_
_entity_poly.entity_id
_entity_poly.type
_entity_poly.pdbx_seq_one_letter_code
_entity_poly.pdbx_strand_id
1 'polypeptide(L)'
;MKELEKQYNPLSVEMRWVKQWTEQPYKADATSDKPPFCIVIPPPNVTGNLHLGHAFDNTMIDTLIRFKRLQGYEALFQPGADHAGISTQVQVERALKKEGKTKYDLGREKFLERMWQWKEQYGGIIIEQLQRLGVSIDWTRWRFTMDEGLSKAVRKQFVELYHKGLVYRSERIINWDAASQTVLSELEVDREDRAGKLYTLAYALEDGSSINIATVRPETIFADVAIAVNPK
;
A
#
# COMPACT_ATOMS: atom_id res chain seq x y z
N MET A 1 40.43 -30.93 4.42
CA MET A 1 39.13 -30.20 4.57
C MET A 1 39.20 -29.46 5.90
N LYS A 2 38.80 -28.20 5.92
CA LYS A 2 38.77 -27.43 7.16
C LYS A 2 37.59 -27.97 7.98
N GLU A 3 37.83 -28.41 9.22
CA GLU A 3 36.77 -28.87 10.10
C GLU A 3 35.78 -27.72 10.36
N LEU A 4 34.48 -28.01 10.21
CA LEU A 4 33.43 -27.04 10.54
C LEU A 4 33.29 -26.92 12.05
N GLU A 5 33.07 -25.69 12.52
CA GLU A 5 32.75 -25.45 13.93
C GLU A 5 31.46 -26.19 14.33
N LYS A 6 31.42 -26.73 15.56
CA LYS A 6 30.26 -27.48 16.06
C LYS A 6 28.98 -26.64 16.18
N GLN A 7 29.12 -25.32 16.34
CA GLN A 7 28.01 -24.39 16.43
C GLN A 7 28.14 -23.30 15.38
N TYR A 8 27.03 -22.94 14.74
CA TYR A 8 26.98 -21.80 13.84
C TYR A 8 27.12 -20.48 14.63
N ASN A 9 28.12 -19.69 14.26
CA ASN A 9 28.31 -18.35 14.81
C ASN A 9 27.91 -17.29 13.76
N PRO A 10 26.71 -16.68 13.89
CA PRO A 10 26.23 -15.71 12.90
C PRO A 10 27.17 -14.52 12.74
N LEU A 11 27.76 -14.01 13.81
CA LEU A 11 28.63 -12.83 13.78
C LEU A 11 29.89 -13.03 12.92
N SER A 12 30.44 -14.25 12.90
CA SER A 12 31.64 -14.56 12.11
C SER A 12 31.34 -14.88 10.64
N VAL A 13 30.11 -15.25 10.31
CA VAL A 13 29.72 -15.78 9.00
C VAL A 13 28.90 -14.77 8.19
N GLU A 14 27.88 -14.17 8.79
CA GLU A 14 26.91 -13.35 8.08
C GLU A 14 27.54 -12.12 7.43
N MET A 15 28.34 -11.35 8.16
CA MET A 15 28.97 -10.12 7.62
C MET A 15 29.82 -10.40 6.37
N ARG A 16 30.53 -11.54 6.36
CA ARG A 16 31.34 -11.95 5.19
C ARG A 16 30.46 -12.23 3.98
N TRP A 17 29.36 -12.95 4.16
CA TRP A 17 28.47 -13.30 3.07
C TRP A 17 27.67 -12.10 2.58
N VAL A 18 27.17 -11.25 3.47
CA VAL A 18 26.50 -9.99 3.08
C VAL A 18 27.42 -9.15 2.22
N LYS A 19 28.69 -8.97 2.62
CA LYS A 19 29.68 -8.25 1.83
C LYS A 19 29.84 -8.87 0.44
N GLN A 20 30.06 -10.18 0.35
CA GLN A 20 30.27 -10.88 -0.91
C GLN A 20 29.04 -10.76 -1.84
N TRP A 21 27.83 -10.92 -1.32
CA TRP A 21 26.60 -10.81 -2.11
C TRP A 21 26.27 -9.37 -2.52
N THR A 22 26.72 -8.38 -1.74
CA THR A 22 26.60 -6.97 -2.13
C THR A 22 27.59 -6.59 -3.23
N GLU A 23 28.81 -7.10 -3.15
CA GLU A 23 29.86 -6.87 -4.17
C GLU A 23 29.59 -7.66 -5.48
N GLN A 24 29.00 -8.84 -5.37
CA GLN A 24 28.66 -9.73 -6.49
C GLN A 24 27.19 -10.14 -6.44
N PRO A 25 26.26 -9.20 -6.64
CA PRO A 25 24.85 -9.48 -6.59
C PRO A 25 24.42 -10.37 -7.75
N TYR A 26 23.39 -11.19 -7.53
CA TYR A 26 22.75 -11.90 -8.61
C TYR A 26 22.11 -10.92 -9.61
N LYS A 27 22.28 -11.23 -10.89
CA LYS A 27 21.62 -10.51 -12.00
C LYS A 27 21.00 -11.53 -12.94
N ALA A 28 19.71 -11.35 -13.24
CA ALA A 28 19.04 -12.18 -14.21
C ALA A 28 19.46 -11.81 -15.63
N ASP A 29 19.79 -12.82 -16.43
CA ASP A 29 20.18 -12.64 -17.84
C ASP A 29 18.94 -12.79 -18.74
N ALA A 30 18.49 -11.66 -19.32
CA ALA A 30 17.36 -11.63 -20.23
C ALA A 30 17.62 -12.32 -21.59
N THR A 31 18.88 -12.62 -21.91
CA THR A 31 19.31 -13.28 -23.16
C THR A 31 19.58 -14.78 -22.97
N SER A 32 19.39 -15.28 -21.76
CA SER A 32 19.62 -16.69 -21.41
C SER A 32 18.65 -17.61 -22.12
N ASP A 33 19.14 -18.73 -22.66
CA ASP A 33 18.34 -19.83 -23.26
C ASP A 33 17.69 -20.72 -22.19
N LYS A 34 17.95 -20.49 -20.90
CA LYS A 34 17.35 -21.26 -19.80
C LYS A 34 15.87 -20.96 -19.66
N PRO A 35 15.04 -21.93 -19.24
CA PRO A 35 13.64 -21.68 -18.98
C PRO A 35 13.48 -20.58 -17.92
N PRO A 36 12.64 -19.55 -18.18
CA PRO A 36 12.49 -18.44 -17.25
C PRO A 36 11.61 -18.83 -16.04
N PHE A 37 11.95 -18.26 -14.89
CA PHE A 37 11.14 -18.34 -13.67
C PHE A 37 11.22 -17.01 -12.93
N CYS A 38 10.09 -16.41 -12.58
CA CYS A 38 10.07 -15.11 -11.91
C CYS A 38 9.09 -15.08 -10.75
N ILE A 39 9.55 -14.57 -9.61
CA ILE A 39 8.67 -14.19 -8.51
C ILE A 39 8.91 -12.72 -8.21
N VAL A 40 7.81 -11.97 -8.12
CA VAL A 40 7.83 -10.57 -7.68
C VAL A 40 7.76 -10.54 -6.15
N ILE A 41 8.61 -9.73 -5.53
CA ILE A 41 8.53 -9.48 -4.09
C ILE A 41 7.14 -8.91 -3.74
N PRO A 42 6.47 -9.33 -2.66
CA PRO A 42 5.41 -8.53 -2.07
C PRO A 42 6.03 -7.19 -1.63
N PRO A 43 5.74 -6.08 -2.34
CA PRO A 43 6.55 -4.88 -2.17
C PRO A 43 6.29 -4.27 -0.79
N PRO A 44 7.31 -4.18 0.10
CA PRO A 44 7.12 -3.61 1.42
C PRO A 44 6.77 -2.13 1.34
N ASN A 45 5.89 -1.70 2.23
CA ASN A 45 5.49 -0.31 2.39
C ASN A 45 6.64 0.52 2.97
N VAL A 46 6.89 1.72 2.43
CA VAL A 46 7.92 2.64 2.96
C VAL A 46 7.45 3.37 4.23
N THR A 47 6.75 2.66 5.11
CA THR A 47 6.20 3.19 6.36
C THR A 47 7.13 3.04 7.56
N GLY A 48 8.17 2.21 7.46
CA GLY A 48 9.12 1.94 8.53
C GLY A 48 10.04 0.75 8.23
N ASN A 49 10.58 0.16 9.28
CA ASN A 49 11.44 -1.01 9.21
C ASN A 49 10.67 -2.27 8.83
N LEU A 50 11.36 -3.25 8.25
CA LEU A 50 10.81 -4.58 8.06
C LEU A 50 10.61 -5.29 9.40
N HIS A 51 9.69 -6.22 9.46
CA HIS A 51 9.41 -7.07 10.62
C HIS A 51 9.56 -8.56 10.25
N LEU A 52 9.44 -9.45 11.25
CA LEU A 52 9.61 -10.89 11.06
C LEU A 52 8.72 -11.48 9.96
N GLY A 53 7.51 -10.95 9.76
CA GLY A 53 6.64 -11.37 8.66
C GLY A 53 7.28 -11.16 7.28
N HIS A 54 7.90 -10.00 7.07
CA HIS A 54 8.64 -9.72 5.83
C HIS A 54 9.86 -10.65 5.68
N ALA A 55 10.58 -10.93 6.78
CA ALA A 55 11.71 -11.84 6.75
C ALA A 55 11.28 -13.27 6.38
N PHE A 56 10.18 -13.75 6.97
CA PHE A 56 9.62 -15.07 6.70
C PHE A 56 9.20 -15.20 5.23
N ASP A 57 8.39 -14.27 4.75
CA ASP A 57 7.88 -14.24 3.38
C ASP A 57 9.02 -14.21 2.34
N ASN A 58 9.96 -13.29 2.50
CA ASN A 58 11.10 -13.17 1.60
C ASN A 58 12.01 -14.41 1.64
N THR A 59 12.19 -15.05 2.79
CA THR A 59 12.96 -16.29 2.92
C THR A 59 12.30 -17.44 2.18
N MET A 60 10.97 -17.56 2.25
CA MET A 60 10.23 -18.59 1.52
C MET A 60 10.37 -18.40 0.00
N ILE A 61 10.21 -17.17 -0.48
CA ILE A 61 10.39 -16.83 -1.90
C ILE A 61 11.83 -17.11 -2.35
N ASP A 62 12.82 -16.65 -1.59
CA ASP A 62 14.24 -16.81 -1.94
C ASP A 62 14.67 -18.29 -1.96
N THR A 63 14.12 -19.09 -1.07
CA THR A 63 14.34 -20.54 -1.07
C THR A 63 13.87 -21.15 -2.39
N LEU A 64 12.68 -20.80 -2.87
CA LEU A 64 12.15 -21.28 -4.13
C LEU A 64 12.94 -20.78 -5.34
N ILE A 65 13.34 -19.51 -5.34
CA ILE A 65 14.18 -18.91 -6.37
C ILE A 65 15.53 -19.64 -6.47
N ARG A 66 16.19 -19.88 -5.33
CA ARG A 66 17.47 -20.62 -5.29
C ARG A 66 17.30 -22.05 -5.76
N PHE A 67 16.23 -22.72 -5.36
CA PHE A 67 15.91 -24.06 -5.80
C PHE A 67 15.74 -24.12 -7.33
N LYS A 68 15.02 -23.15 -7.92
CA LYS A 68 14.86 -23.07 -9.37
C LYS A 68 16.15 -22.82 -10.11
N ARG A 69 17.06 -21.97 -9.56
CA ARG A 69 18.41 -21.81 -10.12
C ARG A 69 19.20 -23.10 -10.12
N LEU A 70 19.12 -23.89 -9.04
CA LEU A 70 19.76 -25.20 -8.97
C LEU A 70 19.18 -26.21 -9.99
N GLN A 71 17.90 -26.07 -10.35
CA GLN A 71 17.26 -26.85 -11.42
C GLN A 71 17.61 -26.38 -12.84
N GLY A 72 18.45 -25.33 -12.99
CA GLY A 72 18.88 -24.82 -14.30
C GLY A 72 17.97 -23.75 -14.90
N TYR A 73 17.01 -23.20 -14.14
CA TYR A 73 16.19 -22.06 -14.59
C TYR A 73 16.95 -20.73 -14.52
N GLU A 74 16.61 -19.81 -15.42
CA GLU A 74 16.93 -18.39 -15.24
C GLU A 74 15.89 -17.78 -14.30
N ALA A 75 16.22 -17.76 -13.00
CA ALA A 75 15.24 -17.41 -11.99
C ALA A 75 15.45 -16.00 -11.43
N LEU A 76 14.50 -15.11 -11.70
CA LEU A 76 14.47 -13.72 -11.22
C LEU A 76 13.66 -13.59 -9.96
N PHE A 77 14.26 -13.06 -8.90
CA PHE A 77 13.55 -12.46 -7.79
C PHE A 77 13.45 -10.95 -8.03
N GLN A 78 12.28 -10.50 -8.49
CA GLN A 78 12.04 -9.11 -8.88
C GLN A 78 11.80 -8.24 -7.63
N PRO A 79 12.65 -7.25 -7.33
CA PRO A 79 12.50 -6.38 -6.16
C PRO A 79 11.59 -5.18 -6.41
N GLY A 80 11.11 -4.61 -5.32
CA GLY A 80 10.41 -3.33 -5.32
C GLY A 80 9.95 -2.92 -3.93
N ALA A 81 9.44 -1.71 -3.81
CA ALA A 81 8.79 -1.16 -2.63
C ALA A 81 7.52 -0.40 -3.00
N ASP A 82 6.57 -0.37 -2.06
CA ASP A 82 5.31 0.34 -2.23
C ASP A 82 5.31 1.70 -1.51
N HIS A 83 4.70 2.69 -2.15
CA HIS A 83 4.53 4.03 -1.57
C HIS A 83 3.49 4.06 -0.44
N ALA A 84 2.61 3.07 -0.36
CA ALA A 84 1.58 2.89 0.68
C ALA A 84 0.62 4.09 0.89
N GLY A 85 0.68 5.12 0.06
CA GLY A 85 -0.23 6.27 0.05
C GLY A 85 -0.50 6.88 1.44
N ILE A 86 -1.75 6.74 1.93
CA ILE A 86 -2.23 7.31 3.19
C ILE A 86 -1.39 6.85 4.39
N SER A 87 -1.00 5.59 4.45
CA SER A 87 -0.21 5.07 5.58
C SER A 87 1.15 5.77 5.72
N THR A 88 1.84 6.03 4.63
CA THR A 88 3.11 6.78 4.62
C THR A 88 2.86 8.24 5.01
N GLN A 89 1.79 8.86 4.49
CA GLN A 89 1.41 10.22 4.88
C GLN A 89 1.19 10.34 6.39
N VAL A 90 0.45 9.42 6.99
CA VAL A 90 0.20 9.38 8.45
C VAL A 90 1.52 9.30 9.24
N GLN A 91 2.51 8.54 8.78
CA GLN A 91 3.81 8.47 9.45
C GLN A 91 4.55 9.82 9.40
N VAL A 92 4.53 10.49 8.25
CA VAL A 92 5.14 11.82 8.10
C VAL A 92 4.40 12.85 8.94
N GLU A 93 3.07 12.83 8.98
CA GLU A 93 2.27 13.71 9.85
C GLU A 93 2.57 13.48 11.34
N ARG A 94 2.77 12.22 11.76
CA ARG A 94 3.20 11.89 13.13
C ARG A 94 4.60 12.43 13.44
N ALA A 95 5.51 12.39 12.48
CA ALA A 95 6.85 12.97 12.65
C ALA A 95 6.76 14.51 12.78
N LEU A 96 5.98 15.17 11.93
CA LEU A 96 5.74 16.61 12.02
C LEU A 96 5.10 17.03 13.34
N LYS A 97 4.15 16.25 13.85
CA LYS A 97 3.52 16.50 15.15
C LYS A 97 4.53 16.50 16.30
N LYS A 98 5.56 15.62 16.25
CA LYS A 98 6.66 15.64 17.24
C LYS A 98 7.53 16.90 17.13
N GLU A 99 7.58 17.50 15.94
CA GLU A 99 8.25 18.79 15.67
C GLU A 99 7.37 20.01 16.01
N GLY A 100 6.13 19.79 16.50
CA GLY A 100 5.15 20.84 16.78
C GLY A 100 4.53 21.49 15.53
N LYS A 101 4.53 20.76 14.40
CA LYS A 101 4.05 21.23 13.10
C LYS A 101 2.94 20.35 12.56
N THR A 102 2.17 20.92 11.64
CA THR A 102 1.15 20.21 10.85
C THR A 102 1.49 20.27 9.36
N LYS A 103 0.87 19.44 8.55
CA LYS A 103 1.00 19.51 7.09
C LYS A 103 0.51 20.86 6.52
N TYR A 104 -0.44 21.51 7.20
CA TYR A 104 -0.98 22.81 6.79
C TYR A 104 0.02 23.94 7.02
N ASP A 105 0.84 23.88 8.08
CA ASP A 105 1.89 24.86 8.35
C ASP A 105 2.99 24.81 7.29
N LEU A 106 3.24 23.64 6.70
CA LEU A 106 4.23 23.47 5.64
C LEU A 106 3.69 23.91 4.26
N GLY A 107 2.40 23.71 4.03
CA GLY A 107 1.81 23.76 2.69
C GLY A 107 2.18 22.54 1.83
N ARG A 108 1.51 22.41 0.68
CA ARG A 108 1.58 21.21 -0.17
C ARG A 108 3.00 20.88 -0.65
N GLU A 109 3.72 21.86 -1.15
CA GLU A 109 5.04 21.64 -1.77
C GLU A 109 6.06 21.10 -0.76
N LYS A 110 6.24 21.80 0.37
CA LYS A 110 7.16 21.37 1.43
C LYS A 110 6.73 20.07 2.09
N PHE A 111 5.43 19.81 2.18
CA PHE A 111 4.95 18.52 2.68
C PHE A 111 5.33 17.38 1.73
N LEU A 112 5.19 17.55 0.40
CA LEU A 112 5.63 16.58 -0.60
C LEU A 112 7.14 16.36 -0.55
N GLU A 113 7.95 17.42 -0.41
CA GLU A 113 9.40 17.28 -0.20
C GLU A 113 9.71 16.40 1.02
N ARG A 114 8.99 16.62 2.14
CA ARG A 114 9.14 15.81 3.35
C ARG A 114 8.74 14.35 3.13
N MET A 115 7.69 14.10 2.34
CA MET A 115 7.27 12.75 1.93
C MET A 115 8.36 12.03 1.12
N TRP A 116 8.98 12.73 0.17
CA TRP A 116 10.08 12.16 -0.62
C TRP A 116 11.32 11.89 0.23
N GLN A 117 11.69 12.77 1.16
CA GLN A 117 12.76 12.53 2.12
C GLN A 117 12.50 11.28 2.98
N TRP A 118 11.26 11.11 3.45
CA TRP A 118 10.84 9.92 4.17
C TRP A 118 11.01 8.65 3.33
N LYS A 119 10.54 8.69 2.08
CA LYS A 119 10.69 7.58 1.13
C LYS A 119 12.16 7.22 0.89
N GLU A 120 13.04 8.19 0.71
CA GLU A 120 14.48 7.93 0.53
C GLU A 120 15.08 7.27 1.78
N GLN A 121 14.78 7.79 2.96
CA GLN A 121 15.28 7.25 4.22
C GLN A 121 14.84 5.80 4.44
N TYR A 122 13.54 5.54 4.41
CA TYR A 122 13.02 4.20 4.71
C TYR A 122 13.17 3.23 3.57
N GLY A 123 13.15 3.67 2.32
CA GLY A 123 13.52 2.87 1.17
C GLY A 123 14.94 2.34 1.24
N GLY A 124 15.90 3.17 1.67
CA GLY A 124 17.29 2.76 1.94
C GLY A 124 17.38 1.70 3.04
N ILE A 125 16.71 1.92 4.17
CA ILE A 125 16.69 0.95 5.29
C ILE A 125 16.11 -0.40 4.85
N ILE A 126 15.03 -0.42 4.07
CA ILE A 126 14.42 -1.64 3.54
C ILE A 126 15.43 -2.43 2.69
N ILE A 127 16.16 -1.75 1.81
CA ILE A 127 17.19 -2.37 0.96
C ILE A 127 18.28 -2.98 1.83
N GLU A 128 18.81 -2.24 2.81
CA GLU A 128 19.84 -2.74 3.73
C GLU A 128 19.37 -3.95 4.53
N GLN A 129 18.13 -3.94 5.02
CA GLN A 129 17.56 -5.05 5.78
C GLN A 129 17.38 -6.30 4.91
N LEU A 130 16.93 -6.17 3.66
CA LEU A 130 16.82 -7.27 2.71
C LEU A 130 18.21 -7.82 2.33
N GLN A 131 19.20 -6.95 2.11
CA GLN A 131 20.59 -7.36 1.86
C GLN A 131 21.15 -8.13 3.06
N ARG A 132 20.88 -7.66 4.27
CA ARG A 132 21.31 -8.34 5.51
C ARG A 132 20.64 -9.69 5.71
N LEU A 133 19.38 -9.84 5.29
CA LEU A 133 18.67 -11.11 5.26
C LEU A 133 19.30 -12.10 4.25
N GLY A 134 20.08 -11.60 3.30
CA GLY A 134 20.80 -12.41 2.32
C GLY A 134 19.94 -12.92 1.19
N VAL A 135 18.81 -12.29 0.89
CA VAL A 135 17.93 -12.66 -0.23
C VAL A 135 18.60 -12.41 -1.57
N SER A 136 18.47 -13.35 -2.51
CA SER A 136 19.16 -13.34 -3.79
C SER A 136 18.41 -12.56 -4.89
N ILE A 137 18.10 -11.32 -4.56
CA ILE A 137 17.36 -10.36 -5.39
C ILE A 137 18.26 -9.79 -6.48
N ASP A 138 17.67 -9.48 -7.65
CA ASP A 138 18.34 -8.67 -8.69
C ASP A 138 18.16 -7.18 -8.38
N TRP A 139 19.12 -6.59 -7.68
CA TRP A 139 19.10 -5.19 -7.26
C TRP A 139 19.12 -4.19 -8.43
N THR A 140 19.53 -4.61 -9.62
CA THR A 140 19.55 -3.73 -10.81
C THR A 140 18.15 -3.47 -11.34
N ARG A 141 17.17 -4.28 -10.91
CA ARG A 141 15.75 -4.20 -11.31
C ARG A 141 14.85 -3.63 -10.23
N TRP A 142 15.40 -2.92 -9.25
CA TRP A 142 14.61 -2.29 -8.20
C TRP A 142 13.53 -1.38 -8.76
N ARG A 143 12.29 -1.53 -8.27
CA ARG A 143 11.15 -0.72 -8.66
C ARG A 143 10.51 -0.06 -7.44
N PHE A 144 9.90 1.09 -7.67
CA PHE A 144 9.07 1.78 -6.69
C PHE A 144 7.73 2.11 -7.34
N THR A 145 6.62 1.85 -6.64
CA THR A 145 5.27 1.96 -7.22
C THR A 145 4.92 3.35 -7.77
N MET A 146 5.66 4.40 -7.38
CA MET A 146 5.54 5.75 -7.96
C MET A 146 6.75 6.16 -8.83
N ASP A 147 7.59 5.22 -9.25
CA ASP A 147 8.65 5.56 -10.22
C ASP A 147 8.06 6.00 -11.56
N GLU A 148 8.88 6.67 -12.38
CA GLU A 148 8.44 7.23 -13.66
C GLU A 148 7.80 6.17 -14.58
N GLY A 149 8.40 4.99 -14.68
CA GLY A 149 7.92 3.90 -15.54
C GLY A 149 6.56 3.36 -15.08
N LEU A 150 6.39 3.07 -13.79
CA LEU A 150 5.13 2.60 -13.22
C LEU A 150 4.06 3.70 -13.26
N SER A 151 4.41 4.95 -12.98
CA SER A 151 3.49 6.09 -13.11
C SER A 151 2.98 6.25 -14.55
N LYS A 152 3.85 6.05 -15.54
CA LYS A 152 3.46 6.05 -16.96
C LYS A 152 2.53 4.89 -17.30
N ALA A 153 2.82 3.69 -16.80
CA ALA A 153 2.00 2.50 -17.01
C ALA A 153 0.60 2.66 -16.41
N VAL A 154 0.49 3.18 -15.17
CA VAL A 154 -0.79 3.46 -14.51
C VAL A 154 -1.62 4.46 -15.31
N ARG A 155 -1.03 5.57 -15.77
CA ARG A 155 -1.74 6.56 -16.59
C ARG A 155 -2.21 5.96 -17.90
N LYS A 156 -1.38 5.17 -18.58
CA LYS A 156 -1.75 4.49 -19.82
C LYS A 156 -2.96 3.58 -19.60
N GLN A 157 -2.91 2.74 -18.56
CA GLN A 157 -4.00 1.83 -18.21
C GLN A 157 -5.30 2.60 -17.91
N PHE A 158 -5.22 3.70 -17.15
CA PHE A 158 -6.40 4.52 -16.87
C PHE A 158 -7.04 5.09 -18.16
N VAL A 159 -6.23 5.62 -19.06
CA VAL A 159 -6.69 6.16 -20.34
C VAL A 159 -7.33 5.07 -21.21
N GLU A 160 -6.73 3.88 -21.28
CA GLU A 160 -7.29 2.75 -22.02
C GLU A 160 -8.65 2.31 -21.45
N LEU A 161 -8.79 2.24 -20.12
CA LEU A 161 -10.05 1.90 -19.45
C LEU A 161 -11.14 2.97 -19.74
N TYR A 162 -10.74 4.24 -19.73
CA TYR A 162 -11.65 5.34 -20.07
C TYR A 162 -12.16 5.22 -21.52
N HIS A 163 -11.27 4.98 -22.49
CA HIS A 163 -11.67 4.79 -23.89
C HIS A 163 -12.56 3.56 -24.12
N LYS A 164 -12.41 2.54 -23.30
CA LYS A 164 -13.28 1.35 -23.31
C LYS A 164 -14.63 1.58 -22.61
N GLY A 165 -14.88 2.75 -22.02
CA GLY A 165 -16.10 3.06 -21.26
C GLY A 165 -16.20 2.34 -19.92
N LEU A 166 -15.11 1.72 -19.42
CA LEU A 166 -15.08 1.00 -18.16
C LEU A 166 -14.83 1.93 -16.96
N VAL A 167 -14.29 3.12 -17.20
CA VAL A 167 -14.12 4.19 -16.22
C VAL A 167 -14.90 5.40 -16.69
N TYR A 168 -15.75 5.94 -15.82
CA TYR A 168 -16.55 7.13 -16.10
C TYR A 168 -16.67 8.00 -14.83
N ARG A 169 -16.98 9.27 -15.01
CA ARG A 169 -17.21 10.21 -13.90
C ARG A 169 -18.70 10.30 -13.61
N SER A 170 -19.10 10.07 -12.36
CA SER A 170 -20.48 10.25 -11.89
C SER A 170 -20.51 10.64 -10.42
N GLU A 171 -21.67 11.12 -9.99
CA GLU A 171 -21.94 11.36 -8.57
C GLU A 171 -22.31 10.03 -7.88
N ARG A 172 -21.72 9.77 -6.73
CA ARG A 172 -21.99 8.61 -5.88
C ARG A 172 -21.87 8.97 -4.42
N ILE A 173 -22.63 8.25 -3.58
CA ILE A 173 -22.42 8.25 -2.13
C ILE A 173 -21.09 7.56 -1.85
N ILE A 174 -20.26 8.19 -1.03
CA ILE A 174 -18.93 7.71 -0.65
C ILE A 174 -18.80 7.69 0.87
N ASN A 175 -17.90 6.86 1.39
CA ASN A 175 -17.47 6.95 2.77
C ASN A 175 -16.46 8.09 2.90
N TRP A 176 -16.71 8.99 3.84
CA TRP A 176 -15.89 10.19 4.06
C TRP A 176 -15.44 10.28 5.51
N ASP A 177 -14.14 10.40 5.75
CA ASP A 177 -13.61 10.71 7.07
C ASP A 177 -13.40 12.21 7.23
N ALA A 178 -14.20 12.83 8.11
CA ALA A 178 -14.15 14.27 8.35
C ALA A 178 -12.87 14.72 9.07
N ALA A 179 -12.23 13.84 9.85
CA ALA A 179 -11.01 14.17 10.56
C ALA A 179 -9.80 14.18 9.62
N SER A 180 -9.68 13.21 8.75
CA SER A 180 -8.62 13.13 7.75
C SER A 180 -8.95 13.90 6.46
N GLN A 181 -10.19 14.35 6.29
CA GLN A 181 -10.72 15.03 5.10
C GLN A 181 -10.45 14.24 3.81
N THR A 182 -10.76 12.96 3.83
CA THR A 182 -10.52 12.05 2.71
C THR A 182 -11.64 11.04 2.52
N VAL A 183 -11.71 10.49 1.31
CA VAL A 183 -12.55 9.34 0.99
C VAL A 183 -11.92 8.07 1.56
N LEU A 184 -12.75 7.16 2.04
CA LEU A 184 -12.36 5.83 2.50
C LEU A 184 -12.93 4.76 1.57
N SER A 185 -12.17 3.69 1.36
CA SER A 185 -12.69 2.48 0.72
C SER A 185 -13.58 1.69 1.69
N GLU A 186 -14.42 0.81 1.18
CA GLU A 186 -15.24 -0.09 2.03
C GLU A 186 -14.39 -0.97 2.97
N LEU A 187 -13.17 -1.31 2.57
CA LEU A 187 -12.24 -2.12 3.37
C LEU A 187 -11.62 -1.36 4.55
N GLU A 188 -11.67 -0.03 4.52
CA GLU A 188 -11.12 0.85 5.58
C GLU A 188 -12.19 1.28 6.58
N VAL A 189 -13.45 0.83 6.40
CA VAL A 189 -14.59 1.20 7.25
C VAL A 189 -14.91 0.05 8.20
N ASP A 190 -14.68 0.28 9.48
CA ASP A 190 -15.18 -0.61 10.54
C ASP A 190 -16.65 -0.29 10.85
N ARG A 191 -17.48 -1.32 10.91
CA ARG A 191 -18.88 -1.19 11.25
C ARG A 191 -19.12 -1.57 12.69
N GLU A 192 -19.79 -0.71 13.41
CA GLU A 192 -20.07 -0.85 14.84
C GLU A 192 -21.57 -0.71 15.10
N ASP A 193 -22.15 -1.67 15.82
CA ASP A 193 -23.54 -1.59 16.24
C ASP A 193 -23.67 -0.61 17.40
N ARG A 194 -24.52 0.41 17.22
CA ARG A 194 -24.82 1.40 18.26
C ARG A 194 -26.30 1.46 18.55
N ALA A 195 -26.66 1.56 19.84
CA ALA A 195 -27.99 1.86 20.24
C ALA A 195 -28.41 3.25 19.75
N GLY A 196 -29.47 3.32 18.96
CA GLY A 196 -29.98 4.55 18.37
C GLY A 196 -31.48 4.74 18.68
N LYS A 197 -32.01 5.86 18.21
CA LYS A 197 -33.45 6.16 18.28
C LYS A 197 -34.02 6.23 16.88
N LEU A 198 -35.20 5.66 16.68
CA LEU A 198 -35.98 5.85 15.47
C LEU A 198 -37.01 6.96 15.71
N TYR A 199 -36.95 8.00 14.90
CA TYR A 199 -37.85 9.15 14.99
C TYR A 199 -38.91 9.01 13.92
N THR A 200 -40.18 9.21 14.30
CA THR A 200 -41.31 9.26 13.36
C THR A 200 -41.69 10.71 13.15
N LEU A 201 -41.72 11.14 11.89
CA LEU A 201 -42.07 12.49 11.47
C LEU A 201 -43.33 12.44 10.61
N ALA A 202 -44.27 13.35 10.87
CA ALA A 202 -45.49 13.48 10.07
C ALA A 202 -45.35 14.64 9.10
N TYR A 203 -45.44 14.36 7.79
CA TYR A 203 -45.51 15.36 6.74
C TYR A 203 -46.91 15.63 6.31
N ALA A 204 -47.34 16.90 6.37
CA ALA A 204 -48.67 17.29 5.93
C ALA A 204 -48.83 17.21 4.42
N LEU A 205 -49.95 16.70 3.94
CA LEU A 205 -50.33 16.65 2.54
C LEU A 205 -51.30 17.78 2.20
N GLU A 206 -51.45 18.09 0.91
CA GLU A 206 -52.34 19.16 0.43
C GLU A 206 -53.79 18.95 0.76
N ASP A 207 -54.25 17.70 0.92
CA ASP A 207 -55.61 17.32 1.28
C ASP A 207 -55.91 17.40 2.79
N GLY A 208 -54.94 17.88 3.60
CA GLY A 208 -55.01 17.98 5.03
C GLY A 208 -54.72 16.68 5.81
N SER A 209 -54.46 15.59 5.11
CA SER A 209 -53.95 14.35 5.72
C SER A 209 -52.44 14.44 6.01
N SER A 210 -51.85 13.38 6.56
CA SER A 210 -50.40 13.33 6.75
C SER A 210 -49.84 11.96 6.41
N ILE A 211 -48.58 11.94 6.02
CA ILE A 211 -47.80 10.74 5.81
C ILE A 211 -46.66 10.66 6.82
N ASN A 212 -46.52 9.51 7.48
CA ASN A 212 -45.48 9.30 8.48
C ASN A 212 -44.25 8.67 7.80
N ILE A 213 -43.09 9.24 8.07
CA ILE A 213 -41.81 8.65 7.73
C ILE A 213 -41.06 8.33 9.03
N ALA A 214 -40.13 7.36 8.97
CA ALA A 214 -39.26 7.03 10.09
C ALA A 214 -37.79 7.18 9.68
N THR A 215 -37.01 7.84 10.54
CA THR A 215 -35.57 8.07 10.29
C THR A 215 -34.77 7.93 11.58
N VAL A 216 -33.53 7.48 11.47
CA VAL A 216 -32.55 7.49 12.57
C VAL A 216 -31.76 8.81 12.62
N ARG A 217 -31.90 9.67 11.59
CA ARG A 217 -31.20 10.95 11.45
C ARG A 217 -32.19 12.10 11.21
N PRO A 218 -32.88 12.58 12.27
CA PRO A 218 -33.88 13.63 12.13
C PRO A 218 -33.30 14.98 11.66
N GLU A 219 -32.01 15.19 11.80
CA GLU A 219 -31.31 16.37 11.32
C GLU A 219 -31.37 16.57 9.80
N THR A 220 -31.66 15.51 9.04
CA THR A 220 -31.77 15.59 7.56
C THR A 220 -33.07 16.22 7.08
N ILE A 221 -34.05 16.42 7.95
CA ILE A 221 -35.40 16.98 7.61
C ILE A 221 -35.30 18.34 6.89
N PHE A 222 -34.29 19.14 7.21
CA PHE A 222 -34.09 20.45 6.58
C PHE A 222 -33.70 20.37 5.09
N ALA A 223 -33.29 19.19 4.62
CA ALA A 223 -32.94 18.93 3.23
C ALA A 223 -34.01 18.14 2.47
N ASP A 224 -35.11 17.77 3.11
CA ASP A 224 -36.16 16.98 2.49
C ASP A 224 -36.95 17.85 1.49
N VAL A 225 -37.03 17.40 0.25
CA VAL A 225 -37.74 18.10 -0.85
C VAL A 225 -38.89 17.28 -1.41
N ALA A 226 -38.96 15.98 -1.14
CA ALA A 226 -40.00 15.09 -1.60
C ALA A 226 -40.04 13.79 -0.77
N ILE A 227 -41.18 13.11 -0.77
CA ILE A 227 -41.35 11.78 -0.21
C ILE A 227 -41.70 10.82 -1.33
N ALA A 228 -40.91 9.76 -1.47
CA ALA A 228 -41.16 8.68 -2.42
C ALA A 228 -41.88 7.53 -1.68
N VAL A 229 -43.01 7.07 -2.24
CA VAL A 229 -43.77 5.95 -1.70
C VAL A 229 -43.83 4.80 -2.68
N ASN A 230 -43.95 3.57 -2.16
CA ASN A 230 -44.20 2.42 -3.02
C ASN A 230 -45.64 2.47 -3.50
N PRO A 231 -45.91 2.45 -4.80
CA PRO A 231 -47.27 2.54 -5.36
C PRO A 231 -48.11 1.24 -5.22
N LYS A 232 -47.52 0.16 -4.66
CA LYS A 232 -48.15 -1.15 -4.49
C LYS A 232 -48.61 -1.34 -3.03
#